data_549b3334e6a1116a12b2af7dca989bb3
#
_entry.id   549b3334e6a1116a12b2af7dca989bb3
#
_cell.length_a   1.000
_cell.length_b   1.000
_cell.length_c   1.000
_cell.angle_alpha   90.00
_cell.angle_beta   90.00
_cell.angle_gamma   90.00
#
_symmetry.space_group_name_H-M   'P 1'
#
loop_
_entity.id
_entity.type
_entity.pdbx_description
1 polymer ?
#
loop_
_entity_poly.entity_id
_entity_poly.type
_entity_poly.pdbx_seq_one_letter_code
_entity_poly.pdbx_strand_id
1 'polypeptide(L)'
;MKKLLLITATFIFTALSLQAQRGYSEFENEEGMKVMYRWHRLSVFNKDSDAVLNLRVTNERETAVKWTFTVGFYDGQQLVYESEENTLCFRAGQSRRGGPAGLRFSLEGMKMEDVEKEAFSWDFGIFDVDEVDDCN
;
A
#
# COMPACT_ATOMS: atom_id res chain seq x y z
N MET A 1 0.33 35.50 43.22
CA MET A 1 -0.69 35.65 42.18
C MET A 1 -0.09 35.91 40.82
N LYS A 2 0.79 35.09 40.38
CA LYS A 2 1.33 35.12 39.02
C LYS A 2 1.79 33.73 38.65
N LYS A 3 0.87 32.86 38.32
CA LYS A 3 1.21 31.55 37.72
C LYS A 3 -0.01 31.09 36.93
N LEU A 4 -0.16 31.60 35.76
CA LEU A 4 -1.04 31.02 34.76
C LEU A 4 -0.65 31.57 33.41
N LEU A 5 0.31 30.97 32.76
CA LEU A 5 0.57 31.17 31.32
C LEU A 5 1.76 30.33 30.92
N LEU A 6 1.54 29.05 30.71
CA LEU A 6 2.52 28.19 30.00
C LEU A 6 1.93 26.80 29.77
N ILE A 7 0.79 26.71 29.13
CA ILE A 7 0.33 25.44 28.54
C ILE A 7 -0.47 25.78 27.29
N THR A 8 0.20 26.16 26.22
CA THR A 8 -0.44 26.19 24.89
C THR A 8 0.59 26.20 23.76
N ALA A 9 1.63 25.41 23.85
CA ALA A 9 2.59 25.33 22.74
C ALA A 9 2.98 23.92 22.32
N THR A 10 2.24 22.91 22.74
CA THR A 10 2.68 21.52 22.48
C THR A 10 1.75 20.71 21.58
N PHE A 11 0.74 21.32 20.98
CA PHE A 11 -0.24 20.55 20.18
C PHE A 11 -0.19 20.77 18.66
N ILE A 12 0.77 21.52 18.15
CA ILE A 12 0.82 21.86 16.71
C ILE A 12 1.79 20.98 15.91
N PHE A 13 2.60 20.16 16.57
CA PHE A 13 3.65 19.40 15.88
C PHE A 13 3.25 18.02 15.36
N THR A 14 2.08 17.51 15.73
CA THR A 14 1.67 16.15 15.30
C THR A 14 0.86 16.10 14.00
N ALA A 15 0.40 17.25 13.51
CA ALA A 15 -0.39 17.29 12.27
C ALA A 15 0.46 17.39 10.98
N LEU A 16 1.74 17.70 11.10
CA LEU A 16 2.62 17.91 9.93
C LEU A 16 3.26 16.63 9.40
N SER A 17 3.31 15.57 10.20
CA SER A 17 3.91 14.31 9.76
C SER A 17 3.00 13.45 8.88
N LEU A 18 1.69 13.70 8.88
CA LEU A 18 0.74 12.99 8.04
C LEU A 18 0.71 13.47 6.58
N GLN A 19 1.25 14.65 6.29
CA GLN A 19 1.27 15.22 4.94
C GLN A 19 2.51 14.82 4.12
N ALA A 20 3.53 14.22 4.74
CA ALA A 20 4.78 13.86 4.06
C ALA A 20 4.67 12.60 3.17
N GLN A 21 3.58 11.84 3.28
CA GLN A 21 3.36 10.63 2.49
C GLN A 21 2.23 10.84 1.48
N ARG A 22 2.46 11.74 0.55
CA ARG A 22 1.45 12.16 -0.43
C ARG A 22 0.75 11.00 -1.10
N GLY A 23 -0.50 10.75 -0.70
CA GLY A 23 -1.44 9.85 -1.36
C GLY A 23 -1.30 8.37 -1.01
N TYR A 24 -0.25 7.95 -0.31
CA TYR A 24 -0.11 6.57 0.15
C TYR A 24 -0.62 6.41 1.58
N SER A 25 -1.39 5.33 1.80
CA SER A 25 -1.84 4.90 3.12
C SER A 25 -1.06 3.65 3.54
N GLU A 26 -0.80 3.51 4.82
CA GLU A 26 -0.21 2.30 5.35
C GLU A 26 -1.27 1.20 5.39
N PHE A 27 -0.94 0.03 4.83
CA PHE A 27 -1.81 -1.13 4.88
C PHE A 27 -1.47 -1.99 6.10
N GLU A 28 -0.32 -2.64 6.05
CA GLU A 28 0.20 -3.45 7.16
C GLU A 28 1.72 -3.51 7.08
N ASN A 29 2.33 -3.84 8.22
CA ASN A 29 3.71 -4.28 8.28
C ASN A 29 3.72 -5.70 8.81
N GLU A 30 3.77 -6.66 7.89
CA GLU A 30 3.72 -8.08 8.18
C GLU A 30 5.04 -8.72 7.80
N GLU A 31 5.60 -9.50 8.70
CA GLU A 31 6.87 -10.22 8.49
C GLU A 31 8.04 -9.32 8.06
N GLY A 32 8.03 -8.06 8.48
CA GLY A 32 9.06 -7.07 8.14
C GLY A 32 8.89 -6.43 6.76
N MET A 33 7.80 -6.71 6.07
CA MET A 33 7.45 -6.07 4.81
C MET A 33 6.45 -4.95 5.07
N LYS A 34 6.87 -3.72 4.90
CA LYS A 34 5.99 -2.54 5.03
C LYS A 34 5.27 -2.30 3.72
N VAL A 35 3.95 -2.43 3.74
CA VAL A 35 3.10 -2.23 2.57
C VAL A 35 2.35 -0.91 2.69
N MET A 36 2.49 -0.08 1.68
CA MET A 36 1.72 1.13 1.50
C MET A 36 0.95 1.06 0.19
N TYR A 37 -0.22 1.67 0.13
CA TYR A 37 -1.06 1.62 -1.06
C TYR A 37 -1.66 2.98 -1.39
N ARG A 38 -2.02 3.12 -2.66
CA ARG A 38 -2.75 4.28 -3.16
C ARG A 38 -3.67 3.84 -4.31
N TRP A 39 -4.89 4.32 -4.29
CA TRP A 39 -5.81 4.21 -5.42
C TRP A 39 -5.72 5.47 -6.29
N HIS A 40 -5.70 5.27 -7.60
CA HIS A 40 -5.77 6.37 -8.56
C HIS A 40 -6.45 5.91 -9.85
N ARG A 41 -6.79 6.87 -10.70
CA ARG A 41 -7.30 6.55 -12.03
C ARG A 41 -6.16 6.12 -12.95
N LEU A 42 -6.45 5.22 -13.85
CA LEU A 42 -5.50 4.80 -14.89
C LEU A 42 -5.07 6.00 -15.75
N SER A 43 -6.01 6.89 -16.08
CA SER A 43 -5.74 8.14 -16.77
C SER A 43 -6.24 9.33 -15.94
N VAL A 44 -5.36 10.29 -15.64
CA VAL A 44 -5.72 11.51 -14.91
C VAL A 44 -6.63 12.43 -15.74
N PHE A 45 -6.61 12.29 -17.06
CA PHE A 45 -7.41 13.12 -17.98
C PHE A 45 -8.79 12.53 -18.27
N ASN A 46 -9.01 11.25 -17.96
CA ASN A 46 -10.28 10.58 -18.18
C ASN A 46 -10.89 10.15 -16.85
N LYS A 47 -12.01 10.82 -16.47
CA LYS A 47 -12.72 10.54 -15.22
C LYS A 47 -13.35 9.15 -15.19
N ASP A 48 -13.60 8.57 -16.36
CA ASP A 48 -14.22 7.25 -16.52
C ASP A 48 -13.19 6.13 -16.69
N SER A 49 -11.90 6.44 -16.53
CA SER A 49 -10.87 5.41 -16.57
C SER A 49 -10.92 4.52 -15.32
N ASP A 50 -10.40 3.32 -15.47
CA ASP A 50 -10.41 2.32 -14.39
C ASP A 50 -9.60 2.77 -13.18
N ALA A 51 -10.03 2.32 -12.01
CA ALA A 51 -9.28 2.48 -10.77
C ALA A 51 -8.08 1.53 -10.74
N VAL A 52 -6.97 2.02 -10.24
CA VAL A 52 -5.72 1.26 -10.15
C VAL A 52 -5.21 1.30 -8.71
N LEU A 53 -4.91 0.14 -8.16
CA LEU A 53 -4.21 -0.01 -6.90
C LEU A 53 -2.71 -0.01 -7.16
N ASN A 54 -2.00 0.95 -6.62
CA ASN A 54 -0.55 0.99 -6.59
C ASN A 54 -0.04 0.62 -5.21
N LEU A 55 0.89 -0.32 -5.17
CA LEU A 55 1.58 -0.68 -3.94
C LEU A 55 2.99 -0.10 -3.92
N ARG A 56 3.43 0.27 -2.74
CA ARG A 56 4.81 0.55 -2.40
C ARG A 56 5.20 -0.37 -1.26
N VAL A 57 6.19 -1.20 -1.49
CA VAL A 57 6.60 -2.22 -0.52
C VAL A 57 8.08 -2.03 -0.18
N THR A 58 8.38 -2.05 1.11
CA THR A 58 9.72 -1.88 1.63
C THR A 58 10.08 -3.09 2.49
N ASN A 59 11.23 -3.71 2.19
CA ASN A 59 11.79 -4.73 3.06
C ASN A 59 12.51 -4.04 4.22
N GLU A 60 11.91 -4.06 5.40
CA GLU A 60 12.50 -3.48 6.62
C GLU A 60 13.41 -4.45 7.37
N ARG A 61 13.61 -5.65 6.84
CA ARG A 61 14.54 -6.62 7.40
C ARG A 61 15.98 -6.27 7.05
N GLU A 62 16.90 -6.81 7.84
CA GLU A 62 18.35 -6.70 7.60
C GLU A 62 18.88 -7.72 6.61
N THR A 63 18.03 -8.61 6.13
CA THR A 63 18.34 -9.68 5.19
C THR A 63 17.54 -9.52 3.90
N ALA A 64 18.05 -10.06 2.79
CA ALA A 64 17.29 -10.16 1.55
C ALA A 64 16.16 -11.17 1.68
N VAL A 65 15.03 -10.93 0.99
CA VAL A 65 13.87 -11.82 1.02
C VAL A 65 13.28 -12.02 -0.37
N LYS A 66 12.68 -13.18 -0.59
CA LYS A 66 11.70 -13.39 -1.66
C LYS A 66 10.29 -13.28 -1.07
N TRP A 67 9.52 -12.41 -1.64
CA TRP A 67 8.14 -12.17 -1.24
C TRP A 67 7.20 -12.68 -2.32
N THR A 68 6.36 -13.65 -1.98
CA THR A 68 5.35 -14.23 -2.86
C THR A 68 3.98 -13.80 -2.40
N PHE A 69 3.18 -13.28 -3.32
CA PHE A 69 1.90 -12.69 -2.96
C PHE A 69 0.86 -12.77 -4.08
N THR A 70 -0.41 -12.68 -3.69
CA THR A 70 -1.56 -12.39 -4.56
C THR A 70 -2.34 -11.23 -3.96
N VAL A 71 -3.00 -10.46 -4.82
CA VAL A 71 -3.88 -9.34 -4.41
C VAL A 71 -5.31 -9.70 -4.79
N GLY A 72 -6.23 -9.55 -3.85
CA GLY A 72 -7.66 -9.77 -4.06
C GLY A 72 -8.47 -8.51 -3.82
N PHE A 73 -9.51 -8.32 -4.65
CA PHE A 73 -10.53 -7.28 -4.45
C PHE A 73 -11.84 -7.95 -4.05
N TYR A 74 -12.53 -7.35 -3.10
CA TYR A 74 -13.73 -7.89 -2.51
C TYR A 74 -14.88 -6.88 -2.56
N ASP A 75 -16.07 -7.39 -2.87
CA ASP A 75 -17.32 -6.68 -2.68
C ASP A 75 -18.07 -7.38 -1.55
N GLY A 76 -18.11 -6.73 -0.38
CA GLY A 76 -18.52 -7.41 0.84
C GLY A 76 -17.57 -8.57 1.16
N GLN A 77 -18.11 -9.78 1.17
CA GLN A 77 -17.30 -10.99 1.39
C GLN A 77 -16.98 -11.75 0.09
N GLN A 78 -17.44 -11.22 -1.03
CA GLN A 78 -17.25 -11.86 -2.33
C GLN A 78 -15.96 -11.38 -2.99
N LEU A 79 -15.11 -12.34 -3.36
CA LEU A 79 -13.91 -12.09 -4.16
C LEU A 79 -14.35 -11.80 -5.60
N VAL A 80 -14.05 -10.59 -6.10
CA VAL A 80 -14.39 -10.15 -7.46
C VAL A 80 -13.18 -10.10 -8.39
N TYR A 81 -11.99 -10.11 -7.85
CA TYR A 81 -10.73 -10.11 -8.58
C TYR A 81 -9.63 -10.75 -7.74
N GLU A 82 -8.80 -11.53 -8.39
CA GLU A 82 -7.58 -12.07 -7.79
C GLU A 82 -6.45 -11.97 -8.81
N SER A 83 -5.33 -11.40 -8.40
CA SER A 83 -4.14 -11.31 -9.24
C SER A 83 -3.49 -12.68 -9.40
N GLU A 84 -2.63 -12.79 -10.41
CA GLU A 84 -1.71 -13.91 -10.49
C GLU A 84 -0.75 -13.87 -9.29
N GLU A 85 -0.19 -15.03 -8.96
CA GLU A 85 0.85 -15.13 -7.95
C GLU A 85 2.14 -14.51 -8.47
N ASN A 86 2.69 -13.61 -7.70
CA ASN A 86 3.93 -12.91 -8.03
C ASN A 86 4.98 -13.17 -6.96
N THR A 87 6.22 -13.31 -7.38
CA THR A 87 7.36 -13.39 -6.48
C THR A 87 8.37 -12.30 -6.83
N LEU A 88 8.72 -11.49 -5.84
CA LEU A 88 9.70 -10.42 -5.97
C LEU A 88 10.81 -10.62 -4.95
N CYS A 89 12.05 -10.36 -5.37
CA CYS A 89 13.18 -10.35 -4.47
C CYS A 89 13.52 -8.94 -4.03
N PHE A 90 13.65 -8.74 -2.72
CA PHE A 90 14.02 -7.46 -2.11
C PHE A 90 15.33 -7.60 -1.36
N ARG A 91 16.27 -6.72 -1.63
CA ARG A 91 17.44 -6.57 -0.78
C ARG A 91 17.05 -5.97 0.57
N ALA A 92 17.89 -6.12 1.57
CA ALA A 92 17.68 -5.47 2.86
C ALA A 92 17.45 -3.96 2.68
N GLY A 93 16.37 -3.44 3.24
CA GLY A 93 16.00 -2.03 3.16
C GLY A 93 15.48 -1.55 1.81
N GLN A 94 15.39 -2.40 0.81
CA GLN A 94 14.93 -2.02 -0.53
C GLN A 94 13.44 -1.71 -0.55
N SER A 95 13.09 -0.64 -1.28
CA SER A 95 11.70 -0.27 -1.55
C SER A 95 11.42 -0.37 -3.06
N ARG A 96 10.27 -0.92 -3.42
CA ARG A 96 9.80 -1.03 -4.82
C ARG A 96 8.36 -0.57 -4.93
N ARG A 97 8.01 0.00 -6.08
CA ARG A 97 6.66 0.54 -6.30
C ARG A 97 6.22 0.46 -7.75
N GLY A 98 4.91 0.42 -7.94
CA GLY A 98 4.23 0.67 -9.21
C GLY A 98 4.38 -0.38 -10.28
N GLY A 99 4.00 -0.01 -11.48
CA GLY A 99 3.94 -0.90 -12.63
C GLY A 99 5.25 -1.59 -13.00
N PRO A 100 6.41 -0.89 -13.06
CA PRO A 100 7.69 -1.53 -13.40
C PRO A 100 8.10 -2.65 -12.44
N ALA A 101 7.64 -2.58 -11.19
CA ALA A 101 7.92 -3.61 -10.19
C ALA A 101 6.84 -4.69 -10.12
N GLY A 102 5.78 -4.62 -10.93
CA GLY A 102 4.64 -5.55 -10.87
C GLY A 102 3.72 -5.30 -9.67
N LEU A 103 3.70 -4.07 -9.15
CA LEU A 103 2.95 -3.68 -7.95
C LEU A 103 1.78 -2.76 -8.30
N ARG A 104 1.17 -2.97 -9.46
CA ARG A 104 0.00 -2.25 -9.94
C ARG A 104 -1.09 -3.25 -10.31
N PHE A 105 -2.29 -3.05 -9.79
CA PHE A 105 -3.42 -3.96 -9.95
C PHE A 105 -4.67 -3.20 -10.35
N SER A 106 -5.42 -3.75 -11.30
CA SER A 106 -6.70 -3.19 -11.72
C SER A 106 -7.63 -4.28 -12.21
N LEU A 107 -8.91 -4.05 -12.06
CA LEU A 107 -9.97 -4.86 -12.67
C LEU A 107 -10.66 -4.02 -13.75
N GLU A 108 -10.72 -4.56 -14.96
CA GLU A 108 -11.37 -3.86 -16.07
C GLU A 108 -12.82 -3.51 -15.71
N GLY A 109 -13.19 -2.25 -15.92
CA GLY A 109 -14.52 -1.74 -15.65
C GLY A 109 -14.73 -1.24 -14.23
N MET A 110 -13.80 -1.49 -13.29
CA MET A 110 -13.92 -0.99 -11.92
C MET A 110 -13.42 0.45 -11.84
N LYS A 111 -14.28 1.34 -11.35
CA LYS A 111 -14.03 2.78 -11.28
C LYS A 111 -13.69 3.23 -9.86
N MET A 112 -13.19 4.45 -9.71
CA MET A 112 -12.90 5.01 -8.39
C MET A 112 -14.14 5.06 -7.49
N GLU A 113 -15.32 5.27 -8.07
CA GLU A 113 -16.59 5.23 -7.34
C GLU A 113 -16.84 3.87 -6.68
N ASP A 114 -16.45 2.78 -7.36
CA ASP A 114 -16.61 1.42 -6.83
C ASP A 114 -15.68 1.16 -5.65
N VAL A 115 -14.46 1.67 -5.72
CA VAL A 115 -13.45 1.53 -4.68
C VAL A 115 -13.82 2.30 -3.42
N GLU A 116 -14.54 3.40 -3.56
CA GLU A 116 -14.97 4.27 -2.45
C GLU A 116 -16.21 3.74 -1.71
N LYS A 117 -16.86 2.70 -2.24
CA LYS A 117 -18.01 2.07 -1.57
C LYS A 117 -17.57 1.40 -0.26
N GLU A 118 -18.43 1.47 0.74
CA GLU A 118 -18.18 0.88 2.05
C GLU A 118 -17.95 -0.63 1.99
N ALA A 119 -18.65 -1.32 1.09
CA ALA A 119 -18.52 -2.77 0.92
C ALA A 119 -17.23 -3.20 0.22
N PHE A 120 -16.51 -2.27 -0.41
CA PHE A 120 -15.28 -2.59 -1.13
C PHE A 120 -14.09 -2.70 -0.18
N SER A 121 -13.28 -3.73 -0.40
CA SER A 121 -12.00 -3.89 0.28
C SER A 121 -10.99 -4.60 -0.61
N TRP A 122 -9.74 -4.55 -0.24
CA TRP A 122 -8.70 -5.34 -0.86
C TRP A 122 -7.81 -5.99 0.22
N ASP A 123 -7.23 -7.11 -0.12
CA ASP A 123 -6.32 -7.80 0.79
C ASP A 123 -5.39 -8.71 -0.01
N PHE A 124 -4.35 -9.21 0.64
CA PHE A 124 -3.52 -10.27 0.09
C PHE A 124 -4.19 -11.62 0.30
N GLY A 125 -4.19 -12.44 -0.74
CA GLY A 125 -4.58 -13.85 -0.61
C GLY A 125 -3.40 -14.70 -0.14
N ILE A 126 -2.26 -14.58 -0.83
CA ILE A 126 -0.98 -15.17 -0.43
C ILE A 126 -0.06 -14.04 0.03
N PHE A 127 0.67 -14.27 1.10
CA PHE A 127 1.68 -13.35 1.63
C PHE A 127 2.77 -14.17 2.32
N ASP A 128 3.76 -14.61 1.53
CA ASP A 128 4.84 -15.45 2.01
C ASP A 128 6.19 -14.73 1.86
N VAL A 129 6.95 -14.70 2.94
CA VAL A 129 8.27 -14.06 2.99
C VAL A 129 9.31 -15.11 3.31
N ASP A 130 10.23 -15.36 2.38
CA ASP A 130 11.33 -16.30 2.56
C ASP A 130 12.67 -15.54 2.57
N GLU A 131 13.44 -15.74 3.63
CA GLU A 131 14.77 -15.19 3.71
C GLU A 131 15.68 -15.87 2.69
N VAL A 132 16.48 -15.09 1.96
CA VAL A 132 17.44 -15.55 0.97
C VAL A 132 18.80 -14.88 1.17
N ASP A 133 19.85 -15.49 0.64
CA ASP A 133 21.20 -14.93 0.80
C ASP A 133 21.39 -13.67 -0.05
N ASP A 134 20.82 -13.64 -1.26
CA ASP A 134 20.92 -12.50 -2.18
C ASP A 134 19.81 -12.54 -3.23
N CYS A 135 19.60 -11.39 -3.90
CA CYS A 135 18.64 -11.20 -4.99
C CYS A 135 19.32 -11.27 -6.37
N ASN A 136 20.08 -12.26 -6.63
CA ASN A 136 20.72 -12.45 -7.95
C ASN A 136 19.90 -13.34 -8.86
#